data_3aec9ceea94dde4dcf2824857b8b98d2
#
_entry.id   3aec9ceea94dde4dcf2824857b8b98d2
#
_cell.length_a   1.000
_cell.length_b   1.000
_cell.length_c   1.000
_cell.angle_alpha   90.00
_cell.angle_beta   90.00
_cell.angle_gamma   90.00
#
_symmetry.space_group_name_H-M   'P 1'
#
loop_
_entity.id
_entity.type
_entity.pdbx_description
1 polymer ?
#
loop_
_entity_poly.entity_id
_entity_poly.type
_entity_poly.pdbx_seq_one_letter_code
_entity_poly.pdbx_strand_id
1 'polypeptide(L)'
;MKIANPNMQELSAKAPADVSKVKYKQYGKYLGDFVVGETYEHPRGMTVTPAFIQDFSTTFLEANPLYLNLEYAKALGHPAIPASPMLVFNLLLSLGVQNDSEKAYANLGYYNVKFLKNVYPGDTVTSFTKIVDKKERGEGKPGIVTINTIGNNQRGERVAQYMRKIMVPPAPAGYQPPKFIPSQVDVPPYADSVEIEIPDFDASKWPSTVTRPDTYYEDFNVGDIIVSPNGRTITDEHFAWTYRVGNTHPLHFDRLYSQGMSGAMSGDPITYGGLVFAWLMGLSGRDVSENALADLGYTEGYHTQPSKSGETVYCIHRVLAKEPVDGKLKAGAIQLQVIGLRDIKPKPAIEKYGADLFIKENDKKDLGKEKIPEKIFEIERRLLIRSRG
;
A
#
# COMPACT_ATOMS: atom_id res chain seq x y z
N MET A 1 15.09 30.17 23.40
CA MET A 1 16.35 29.71 24.01
C MET A 1 17.47 29.95 23.00
N LYS A 2 18.61 30.51 23.42
CA LYS A 2 19.80 30.65 22.56
C LYS A 2 20.89 29.77 23.14
N ILE A 3 21.51 28.93 22.32
CA ILE A 3 22.61 28.03 22.71
C ILE A 3 23.88 28.57 22.06
N ALA A 4 24.94 28.75 22.86
CA ALA A 4 26.25 29.11 22.33
C ALA A 4 26.74 27.93 21.44
N ASN A 5 27.17 28.26 20.22
CA ASN A 5 27.81 27.30 19.35
C ASN A 5 29.33 27.34 19.62
N PRO A 6 29.88 26.34 20.28
CA PRO A 6 31.31 26.34 20.64
C PRO A 6 32.17 26.18 19.38
N ASN A 7 33.44 26.57 19.47
CA ASN A 7 34.40 26.33 18.42
C ASN A 7 34.63 24.82 18.24
N MET A 8 34.20 24.28 17.10
CA MET A 8 34.27 22.83 16.80
C MET A 8 35.71 22.29 16.79
N GLN A 9 36.71 23.13 16.49
CA GLN A 9 38.12 22.73 16.55
C GLN A 9 38.57 22.43 17.96
N GLU A 10 38.05 23.13 18.97
CA GLU A 10 38.34 22.89 20.38
C GLU A 10 37.65 21.63 20.90
N LEU A 11 36.54 21.24 20.29
CA LEU A 11 35.76 20.03 20.64
C LEU A 11 36.19 18.79 19.88
N SER A 12 37.10 18.92 18.91
CA SER A 12 37.57 17.78 18.12
C SER A 12 38.24 16.72 19.00
N ALA A 13 37.67 15.55 19.03
CA ALA A 13 38.24 14.42 19.75
C ALA A 13 39.55 14.00 19.09
N LYS A 14 40.66 13.98 19.85
CA LYS A 14 41.98 13.53 19.40
C LYS A 14 42.24 12.07 19.77
N ALA A 15 41.30 11.39 20.40
CA ALA A 15 41.42 10.00 20.75
C ALA A 15 41.40 9.10 19.49
N PRO A 16 42.24 8.08 19.39
CA PRO A 16 42.14 7.10 18.30
C PRO A 16 40.79 6.37 18.34
N ALA A 17 40.33 5.91 17.18
CA ALA A 17 39.08 5.11 17.11
C ALA A 17 39.26 3.81 17.93
N ASP A 18 38.30 3.55 18.80
CA ASP A 18 38.26 2.33 19.60
C ASP A 18 37.12 1.43 19.05
N VAL A 19 37.52 0.47 18.22
CA VAL A 19 36.59 -0.45 17.54
C VAL A 19 35.83 -1.38 18.50
N SER A 20 36.27 -1.49 19.78
CA SER A 20 35.52 -2.22 20.79
C SER A 20 34.26 -1.49 21.26
N LYS A 21 34.11 -0.20 20.95
CA LYS A 21 32.98 0.67 21.32
C LYS A 21 31.96 0.85 20.23
N VAL A 22 32.00 0.04 19.18
CA VAL A 22 31.00 0.07 18.11
C VAL A 22 29.62 -0.26 18.66
N LYS A 23 28.64 0.63 18.36
CA LYS A 23 27.24 0.45 18.78
C LYS A 23 26.36 0.22 17.55
N TYR A 24 25.71 -0.91 17.49
CA TYR A 24 24.75 -1.23 16.44
C TYR A 24 23.34 -0.88 16.90
N LYS A 25 22.65 0.00 16.17
CA LYS A 25 21.22 0.24 16.37
C LYS A 25 20.44 -0.88 15.72
N GLN A 26 19.34 -1.26 16.33
CA GLN A 26 18.48 -2.32 15.84
C GLN A 26 17.09 -1.76 15.50
N TYR A 27 16.54 -2.18 14.37
CA TYR A 27 15.25 -1.80 13.88
C TYR A 27 14.42 -3.03 13.55
N GLY A 28 13.08 -2.90 13.56
CA GLY A 28 12.18 -4.01 13.39
C GLY A 28 12.21 -4.99 14.56
N LYS A 29 11.31 -5.95 14.54
CA LYS A 29 11.09 -6.93 15.60
C LYS A 29 11.36 -8.34 15.09
N TYR A 30 11.92 -9.19 15.94
CA TYR A 30 11.87 -10.63 15.79
C TYR A 30 10.56 -11.20 16.36
N LEU A 31 10.24 -12.44 16.03
CA LEU A 31 8.98 -13.08 16.44
C LEU A 31 8.70 -12.99 17.94
N GLY A 32 9.73 -13.16 18.77
CA GLY A 32 9.63 -13.08 20.23
C GLY A 32 9.30 -11.68 20.77
N ASP A 33 9.59 -10.63 20.01
CA ASP A 33 9.38 -9.25 20.43
C ASP A 33 7.93 -8.76 20.24
N PHE A 34 7.10 -9.54 19.55
CA PHE A 34 5.69 -9.21 19.36
C PHE A 34 4.85 -9.74 20.52
N VAL A 35 4.10 -8.86 21.16
CA VAL A 35 3.18 -9.18 22.25
C VAL A 35 1.75 -8.91 21.78
N VAL A 36 0.91 -9.93 21.78
CA VAL A 36 -0.50 -9.81 21.39
C VAL A 36 -1.23 -8.85 22.31
N GLY A 37 -2.01 -7.95 21.72
CA GLY A 37 -2.74 -6.88 22.42
C GLY A 37 -1.99 -5.56 22.53
N GLU A 38 -0.66 -5.54 22.39
CA GLU A 38 0.11 -4.29 22.42
C GLU A 38 -0.10 -3.46 21.15
N THR A 39 -0.05 -2.14 21.34
CA THR A 39 -0.09 -1.14 20.27
C THR A 39 1.22 -0.40 20.20
N TYR A 40 1.68 -0.13 18.99
CA TYR A 40 2.88 0.66 18.74
C TYR A 40 2.55 1.84 17.84
N GLU A 41 2.94 3.02 18.27
CA GLU A 41 2.97 4.21 17.44
C GLU A 41 4.26 4.23 16.62
N HIS A 42 4.15 4.47 15.34
CA HIS A 42 5.31 4.46 14.47
C HIS A 42 5.98 5.83 14.42
N PRO A 43 7.32 5.88 14.39
CA PRO A 43 8.05 7.13 14.38
C PRO A 43 7.85 7.89 13.06
N ARG A 44 8.13 9.18 13.12
CA ARG A 44 8.25 10.11 12.01
C ARG A 44 6.98 10.74 11.52
N GLY A 45 5.81 10.22 11.56
CA GLY A 45 4.65 10.87 10.94
C GLY A 45 5.01 11.67 9.67
N MET A 46 4.18 11.80 8.70
CA MET A 46 4.54 12.50 7.46
C MET A 46 3.49 13.55 7.08
N THR A 47 3.94 14.81 6.89
CA THR A 47 3.09 15.87 6.36
C THR A 47 3.06 15.76 4.84
N VAL A 48 1.86 15.63 4.26
CA VAL A 48 1.69 15.61 2.81
C VAL A 48 1.66 17.04 2.26
N THR A 49 2.45 17.27 1.21
CA THR A 49 2.49 18.56 0.51
C THR A 49 1.81 18.44 -0.84
N PRO A 50 1.36 19.56 -1.46
CA PRO A 50 0.80 19.52 -2.82
C PRO A 50 1.73 18.86 -3.82
N ALA A 51 3.03 19.20 -3.78
CA ALA A 51 4.04 18.62 -4.66
C ALA A 51 4.18 17.11 -4.45
N PHE A 52 4.17 16.64 -3.19
CA PHE A 52 4.28 15.22 -2.90
C PHE A 52 3.08 14.41 -3.40
N ILE A 53 1.86 14.95 -3.25
CA ILE A 53 0.63 14.34 -3.80
C ILE A 53 0.72 14.26 -5.33
N GLN A 54 1.10 15.36 -5.99
CA GLN A 54 1.20 15.40 -7.44
C GLN A 54 2.29 14.48 -7.97
N ASP A 55 3.48 14.49 -7.37
CA ASP A 55 4.60 13.62 -7.74
C ASP A 55 4.22 12.14 -7.64
N PHE A 56 3.54 11.75 -6.55
CA PHE A 56 3.07 10.38 -6.39
C PHE A 56 2.05 10.03 -7.47
N SER A 57 1.00 10.84 -7.62
CA SER A 57 -0.08 10.58 -8.59
C SER A 57 0.47 10.45 -10.01
N THR A 58 1.37 11.33 -10.45
CA THR A 58 1.95 11.27 -11.79
C THR A 58 2.93 10.11 -11.98
N THR A 59 3.75 9.79 -10.97
CA THR A 59 4.70 8.66 -11.03
C THR A 59 3.96 7.33 -11.13
N PHE A 60 2.84 7.20 -10.40
CA PHE A 60 2.05 5.96 -10.36
C PHE A 60 0.89 5.96 -11.36
N LEU A 61 0.92 6.88 -12.36
CA LEU A 61 -0.01 6.90 -13.51
C LEU A 61 -1.48 7.06 -13.10
N GLU A 62 -1.74 7.82 -12.02
CA GLU A 62 -3.12 8.12 -11.62
C GLU A 62 -3.86 8.82 -12.77
N ALA A 63 -5.08 8.37 -13.03
CA ALA A 63 -5.90 8.88 -14.12
C ALA A 63 -7.21 9.52 -13.65
N ASN A 64 -7.64 9.24 -12.40
CA ASN A 64 -8.81 9.92 -11.86
C ASN A 64 -8.48 11.41 -11.62
N PRO A 65 -9.17 12.33 -12.31
CA PRO A 65 -8.88 13.76 -12.19
C PRO A 65 -9.10 14.31 -10.76
N LEU A 66 -9.81 13.60 -9.89
CA LEU A 66 -9.92 13.95 -8.47
C LEU A 66 -8.55 14.14 -7.79
N TYR A 67 -7.56 13.34 -8.20
CA TYR A 67 -6.21 13.34 -7.61
C TYR A 67 -5.18 14.14 -8.42
N LEU A 68 -5.63 14.86 -9.47
CA LEU A 68 -4.76 15.58 -10.40
C LEU A 68 -5.22 16.99 -10.72
N ASN A 69 -6.53 17.24 -10.72
CA ASN A 69 -7.15 18.46 -11.22
C ASN A 69 -7.90 19.18 -10.09
N LEU A 70 -7.40 20.34 -9.68
CA LEU A 70 -7.97 21.11 -8.57
C LEU A 70 -9.41 21.56 -8.85
N GLU A 71 -9.72 21.98 -10.08
CA GLU A 71 -11.06 22.46 -10.42
C GLU A 71 -12.08 21.30 -10.44
N TYR A 72 -11.63 20.12 -10.86
CA TYR A 72 -12.42 18.90 -10.75
C TYR A 72 -12.67 18.51 -9.29
N ALA A 73 -11.62 18.51 -8.46
CA ALA A 73 -11.75 18.21 -7.03
C ALA A 73 -12.71 19.19 -6.34
N LYS A 74 -12.61 20.49 -6.62
CA LYS A 74 -13.54 21.52 -6.09
C LYS A 74 -14.99 21.30 -6.55
N ALA A 75 -15.19 20.92 -7.81
CA ALA A 75 -16.53 20.61 -8.31
C ALA A 75 -17.17 19.42 -7.58
N LEU A 76 -16.35 18.53 -7.02
CA LEU A 76 -16.77 17.41 -6.18
C LEU A 76 -16.79 17.73 -4.68
N GLY A 77 -16.74 19.01 -4.29
CA GLY A 77 -16.83 19.45 -2.90
C GLY A 77 -15.54 19.34 -2.09
N HIS A 78 -14.41 18.96 -2.72
CA HIS A 78 -13.14 18.89 -2.02
C HIS A 78 -12.49 20.30 -1.89
N PRO A 79 -11.89 20.63 -0.75
CA PRO A 79 -11.22 21.94 -0.57
C PRO A 79 -9.89 22.06 -1.33
N ALA A 80 -9.29 20.93 -1.68
CA ALA A 80 -8.01 20.81 -2.39
C ALA A 80 -7.94 19.43 -3.07
N ILE A 81 -6.91 19.19 -3.89
CA ILE A 81 -6.62 17.85 -4.41
C ILE A 81 -6.27 16.93 -3.23
N PRO A 82 -7.05 15.88 -2.97
CA PRO A 82 -6.73 14.93 -1.92
C PRO A 82 -5.55 14.02 -2.31
N ALA A 83 -4.87 13.46 -1.32
CA ALA A 83 -3.94 12.36 -1.54
C ALA A 83 -4.71 11.13 -2.08
N SER A 84 -4.17 10.48 -3.11
CA SER A 84 -4.79 9.25 -3.61
C SER A 84 -4.80 8.16 -2.53
N PRO A 85 -5.78 7.23 -2.54
CA PRO A 85 -5.83 6.11 -1.60
C PRO A 85 -4.52 5.32 -1.54
N MET A 86 -3.84 5.15 -2.69
CA MET A 86 -2.56 4.46 -2.75
C MET A 86 -1.43 5.21 -2.07
N LEU A 87 -1.41 6.55 -2.12
CA LEU A 87 -0.45 7.34 -1.35
C LEU A 87 -0.68 7.15 0.16
N VAL A 88 -1.92 7.28 0.61
CA VAL A 88 -2.28 7.09 2.03
C VAL A 88 -1.89 5.69 2.51
N PHE A 89 -2.25 4.65 1.76
CA PHE A 89 -1.89 3.27 2.08
C PHE A 89 -0.38 3.07 2.19
N ASN A 90 0.39 3.57 1.21
CA ASN A 90 1.84 3.45 1.19
C ASN A 90 2.51 4.17 2.37
N LEU A 91 2.01 5.35 2.76
CA LEU A 91 2.49 6.07 3.94
C LEU A 91 2.28 5.26 5.21
N LEU A 92 1.06 4.78 5.44
CA LEU A 92 0.72 4.04 6.66
C LEU A 92 1.52 2.76 6.82
N LEU A 93 1.66 2.00 5.73
CA LEU A 93 2.43 0.76 5.74
C LEU A 93 3.92 1.04 5.98
N SER A 94 4.46 2.02 5.28
CA SER A 94 5.89 2.33 5.26
C SER A 94 6.39 2.92 6.58
N LEU A 95 5.60 3.75 7.24
CA LEU A 95 5.93 4.30 8.56
C LEU A 95 6.11 3.20 9.62
N GLY A 96 5.38 2.08 9.49
CA GLY A 96 5.48 0.93 10.38
C GLY A 96 6.75 0.09 10.21
N VAL A 97 7.36 0.10 9.03
CA VAL A 97 8.45 -0.83 8.70
C VAL A 97 9.60 -0.77 9.69
N GLN A 98 10.13 0.41 9.98
CA GLN A 98 11.25 0.59 10.91
C GLN A 98 10.97 0.00 12.29
N ASN A 99 9.72 0.04 12.73
CA ASN A 99 9.33 -0.30 14.10
C ASN A 99 8.84 -1.75 14.24
N ASP A 100 8.23 -2.31 13.20
CA ASP A 100 7.62 -3.63 13.26
C ASP A 100 8.20 -4.63 12.26
N SER A 101 8.38 -4.29 10.99
CA SER A 101 8.57 -5.28 9.93
C SER A 101 9.89 -5.20 9.15
N GLU A 102 10.88 -4.42 9.60
CA GLU A 102 12.19 -4.33 8.91
C GLU A 102 12.98 -5.65 8.95
N LYS A 103 12.63 -6.58 9.85
CA LYS A 103 13.19 -7.94 9.91
C LYS A 103 12.25 -9.00 9.31
N ALA A 104 11.06 -8.63 8.85
CA ALA A 104 10.14 -9.59 8.27
C ALA A 104 10.67 -10.13 6.94
N TYR A 105 10.51 -11.43 6.73
CA TYR A 105 10.89 -12.07 5.47
C TYR A 105 9.91 -11.77 4.34
N ALA A 106 8.63 -11.61 4.67
CA ALA A 106 7.60 -11.36 3.68
C ALA A 106 6.35 -10.72 4.30
N ASN A 107 5.68 -9.92 3.50
CA ASN A 107 4.29 -9.55 3.72
C ASN A 107 3.41 -10.61 3.03
N LEU A 108 2.57 -11.28 3.79
CA LEU A 108 1.76 -12.42 3.33
C LEU A 108 0.40 -12.00 2.78
N GLY A 109 0.01 -10.73 2.95
CA GLY A 109 -1.22 -10.21 2.40
C GLY A 109 -1.75 -8.99 3.13
N TYR A 110 -2.67 -8.32 2.45
CA TYR A 110 -3.46 -7.20 2.94
C TYR A 110 -4.92 -7.62 3.03
N TYR A 111 -5.59 -7.21 4.11
CA TYR A 111 -6.96 -7.62 4.37
C TYR A 111 -7.80 -6.40 4.75
N ASN A 112 -8.95 -6.29 4.13
CA ASN A 112 -9.97 -5.31 4.48
C ASN A 112 -9.44 -3.87 4.60
N VAL A 113 -8.72 -3.41 3.58
CA VAL A 113 -8.24 -2.02 3.50
C VAL A 113 -9.42 -1.08 3.32
N LYS A 114 -9.53 -0.06 4.16
CA LYS A 114 -10.60 0.94 4.13
C LYS A 114 -9.99 2.34 4.22
N PHE A 115 -10.51 3.26 3.41
CA PHE A 115 -10.17 4.69 3.45
C PHE A 115 -11.40 5.44 3.99
N LEU A 116 -11.27 6.04 5.17
CA LEU A 116 -12.40 6.61 5.91
C LEU A 116 -12.56 8.09 5.66
N LYS A 117 -11.43 8.80 5.58
CA LYS A 117 -11.39 10.25 5.35
C LYS A 117 -10.32 10.62 4.36
N ASN A 118 -10.59 11.66 3.59
CA ASN A 118 -9.62 12.22 2.66
C ASN A 118 -8.46 12.88 3.43
N VAL A 119 -7.26 12.73 2.90
CA VAL A 119 -6.04 13.40 3.38
C VAL A 119 -5.71 14.53 2.41
N TYR A 120 -5.58 15.74 2.93
CA TYR A 120 -5.34 16.93 2.13
C TYR A 120 -3.94 17.50 2.35
N PRO A 121 -3.45 18.38 1.45
CA PRO A 121 -2.21 19.09 1.66
C PRO A 121 -2.18 19.82 3.02
N GLY A 122 -1.09 19.64 3.77
CA GLY A 122 -0.93 20.15 5.12
C GLY A 122 -1.33 19.16 6.21
N ASP A 123 -2.04 18.08 5.90
CA ASP A 123 -2.28 17.03 6.87
C ASP A 123 -1.00 16.28 7.19
N THR A 124 -0.81 15.97 8.47
CA THR A 124 0.27 15.11 8.97
C THR A 124 -0.32 13.75 9.34
N VAL A 125 0.10 12.73 8.64
CA VAL A 125 -0.36 11.35 8.85
C VAL A 125 0.58 10.61 9.78
N THR A 126 0.04 9.98 10.80
CA THR A 126 0.73 9.05 11.72
C THR A 126 0.13 7.66 11.58
N SER A 127 0.93 6.63 11.86
CA SER A 127 0.51 5.24 11.74
C SER A 127 0.70 4.51 13.08
N PHE A 128 -0.24 3.63 13.38
CA PHE A 128 -0.25 2.79 14.57
C PHE A 128 -0.49 1.34 14.18
N THR A 129 0.13 0.43 14.91
CA THR A 129 -0.04 -1.02 14.72
C THR A 129 -0.44 -1.66 16.04
N LYS A 130 -1.55 -2.41 16.04
CA LYS A 130 -1.95 -3.30 17.14
C LYS A 130 -1.67 -4.74 16.74
N ILE A 131 -1.01 -5.48 17.63
CA ILE A 131 -0.74 -6.90 17.42
C ILE A 131 -2.02 -7.68 17.75
N VAL A 132 -2.60 -8.34 16.73
CA VAL A 132 -3.88 -9.05 16.87
C VAL A 132 -3.67 -10.52 17.18
N ASP A 133 -2.70 -11.16 16.51
CA ASP A 133 -2.41 -12.57 16.67
C ASP A 133 -0.94 -12.86 16.34
N LYS A 134 -0.41 -13.89 16.97
CA LYS A 134 0.95 -14.40 16.72
C LYS A 134 0.91 -15.93 16.66
N LYS A 135 1.23 -16.48 15.50
CA LYS A 135 1.28 -17.93 15.29
C LYS A 135 2.72 -18.40 15.16
N GLU A 136 3.17 -19.15 16.12
CA GLU A 136 4.45 -19.87 16.06
C GLU A 136 4.31 -21.15 15.22
N ARG A 137 5.36 -21.52 14.50
CA ARG A 137 5.35 -22.65 13.55
C ARG A 137 6.35 -23.75 13.93
N GLY A 138 6.87 -23.69 15.15
CA GLY A 138 7.87 -24.61 15.69
C GLY A 138 9.22 -23.93 15.92
N GLU A 139 10.07 -24.61 16.67
CA GLU A 139 11.39 -24.10 17.06
C GLU A 139 12.24 -23.75 15.85
N GLY A 140 12.90 -22.59 15.89
CA GLY A 140 13.76 -22.09 14.83
C GLY A 140 13.05 -21.68 13.53
N LYS A 141 11.73 -21.84 13.42
CA LYS A 141 10.97 -21.51 12.20
C LYS A 141 10.38 -20.10 12.29
N PRO A 142 10.30 -19.37 11.15
CA PRO A 142 9.59 -18.11 11.09
C PRO A 142 8.11 -18.30 11.47
N GLY A 143 7.58 -17.40 12.30
CA GLY A 143 6.16 -17.34 12.65
C GLY A 143 5.38 -16.35 11.81
N ILE A 144 4.08 -16.28 12.03
CA ILE A 144 3.17 -15.34 11.38
C ILE A 144 2.61 -14.41 12.44
N VAL A 145 2.72 -13.11 12.21
CA VAL A 145 2.12 -12.07 13.05
C VAL A 145 1.01 -11.38 12.26
N THR A 146 -0.18 -11.33 12.84
CA THR A 146 -1.33 -10.61 12.32
C THR A 146 -1.41 -9.26 13.01
N ILE A 147 -1.46 -8.19 12.24
CA ILE A 147 -1.46 -6.82 12.74
C ILE A 147 -2.63 -6.04 12.14
N ASN A 148 -3.23 -5.19 12.97
CA ASN A 148 -4.19 -4.18 12.58
C ASN A 148 -3.46 -2.83 12.54
N THR A 149 -3.42 -2.20 11.38
CA THR A 149 -2.82 -0.89 11.19
C THR A 149 -3.91 0.15 11.00
N ILE A 150 -3.78 1.27 11.69
CA ILE A 150 -4.60 2.46 11.48
C ILE A 150 -3.71 3.65 11.18
N GLY A 151 -4.26 4.60 10.43
CA GLY A 151 -3.66 5.91 10.22
C GLY A 151 -4.56 7.01 10.75
N ASN A 152 -3.96 7.97 11.43
CA ASN A 152 -4.64 9.16 11.90
C ASN A 152 -3.98 10.40 11.31
N ASN A 153 -4.79 11.47 11.10
CA ASN A 153 -4.24 12.78 10.85
C ASN A 153 -3.88 13.52 12.17
N GLN A 154 -3.36 14.72 12.08
CA GLN A 154 -2.97 15.53 13.26
C GLN A 154 -4.14 15.96 14.16
N ARG A 155 -5.37 15.77 13.72
CA ARG A 155 -6.58 16.02 14.51
C ARG A 155 -7.06 14.76 15.27
N GLY A 156 -6.33 13.65 15.14
CA GLY A 156 -6.72 12.35 15.68
C GLY A 156 -7.83 11.65 14.90
N GLU A 157 -8.22 12.16 13.73
CA GLU A 157 -9.22 11.54 12.87
C GLU A 157 -8.61 10.37 12.12
N ARG A 158 -9.29 9.23 12.12
CA ARG A 158 -8.86 8.03 11.39
C ARG A 158 -9.04 8.23 9.89
N VAL A 159 -7.95 8.15 9.14
CA VAL A 159 -7.96 8.31 7.68
C VAL A 159 -8.04 6.99 6.94
N ALA A 160 -7.43 5.92 7.49
CA ALA A 160 -7.52 4.59 6.93
C ALA A 160 -7.28 3.51 8.00
N GLN A 161 -7.69 2.27 7.67
CA GLN A 161 -7.39 1.08 8.46
C GLN A 161 -7.24 -0.14 7.55
N TYR A 162 -6.41 -1.10 7.97
CA TYR A 162 -6.29 -2.39 7.30
C TYR A 162 -5.64 -3.43 8.22
N MET A 163 -5.81 -4.69 7.88
CA MET A 163 -5.08 -5.78 8.50
C MET A 163 -4.04 -6.33 7.52
N ARG A 164 -2.93 -6.83 8.05
CA ARG A 164 -1.93 -7.58 7.28
C ARG A 164 -1.35 -8.72 8.08
N LYS A 165 -0.75 -9.67 7.38
CA LYS A 165 0.04 -10.76 7.98
C LYS A 165 1.47 -10.66 7.50
N ILE A 166 2.41 -10.78 8.42
CA ILE A 166 3.84 -10.76 8.11
C ILE A 166 4.50 -12.05 8.61
N MET A 167 5.49 -12.53 7.85
CA MET A 167 6.31 -13.66 8.24
C MET A 167 7.60 -13.17 8.87
N VAL A 168 7.79 -13.49 10.14
CA VAL A 168 8.86 -12.93 10.96
C VAL A 168 9.78 -14.05 11.47
N PRO A 169 11.12 -13.93 11.33
CA PRO A 169 12.07 -14.91 11.84
C PRO A 169 12.14 -14.90 13.36
N PRO A 170 12.56 -16.02 13.99
CA PRO A 170 12.98 -16.03 15.38
C PRO A 170 14.26 -15.18 15.56
N ALA A 171 14.50 -14.71 16.77
CA ALA A 171 15.71 -14.00 17.09
C ALA A 171 16.94 -14.91 16.98
N PRO A 172 18.10 -14.40 16.49
CA PRO A 172 19.35 -15.16 16.49
C PRO A 172 19.86 -15.36 17.92
N ALA A 173 20.74 -16.35 18.09
CA ALA A 173 21.39 -16.58 19.39
C ALA A 173 22.14 -15.32 19.85
N GLY A 174 22.03 -15.01 21.14
CA GLY A 174 22.66 -13.82 21.75
C GLY A 174 21.96 -12.49 21.45
N TYR A 175 20.81 -12.50 20.76
CA TYR A 175 20.02 -11.29 20.53
C TYR A 175 19.58 -10.67 21.84
N GLN A 176 19.78 -9.37 21.97
CA GLN A 176 19.25 -8.56 23.06
C GLN A 176 18.23 -7.59 22.46
N PRO A 177 16.93 -7.71 22.81
CA PRO A 177 15.92 -6.84 22.25
C PRO A 177 16.16 -5.40 22.66
N PRO A 178 16.00 -4.43 21.73
CA PRO A 178 15.93 -3.02 22.11
C PRO A 178 14.69 -2.78 22.97
N LYS A 179 14.70 -1.70 23.73
CA LYS A 179 13.52 -1.32 24.51
C LYS A 179 12.41 -0.86 23.56
N PHE A 180 11.42 -1.71 23.32
CA PHE A 180 10.18 -1.32 22.68
C PHE A 180 9.24 -0.69 23.72
N ILE A 181 8.64 0.44 23.38
CA ILE A 181 7.70 1.16 24.25
C ILE A 181 6.33 1.08 23.58
N PRO A 182 5.39 0.31 24.16
CA PRO A 182 4.02 0.29 23.67
C PRO A 182 3.37 1.67 23.77
N SER A 183 2.56 2.03 22.80
CA SER A 183 1.78 3.25 22.82
C SER A 183 0.63 3.12 23.84
N GLN A 184 0.33 4.23 24.52
CA GLN A 184 -0.86 4.34 25.36
C GLN A 184 -2.11 4.73 24.56
N VAL A 185 -1.96 5.00 23.28
CA VAL A 185 -3.09 5.25 22.38
C VAL A 185 -3.90 3.98 22.22
N ASP A 186 -5.17 4.05 22.57
CA ASP A 186 -6.09 2.93 22.30
C ASP A 186 -6.37 2.86 20.80
N VAL A 187 -5.86 1.81 20.17
CA VAL A 187 -6.24 1.47 18.79
C VAL A 187 -7.48 0.62 18.86
N PRO A 188 -8.64 1.17 18.48
CA PRO A 188 -9.88 0.38 18.52
C PRO A 188 -9.72 -0.87 17.64
N PRO A 189 -10.49 -1.93 17.95
CA PRO A 189 -10.53 -3.11 17.12
C PRO A 189 -10.81 -2.76 15.67
N TYR A 190 -10.32 -3.57 14.76
CA TYR A 190 -10.68 -3.45 13.36
C TYR A 190 -12.21 -3.49 13.23
N ALA A 191 -12.79 -2.55 12.48
CA ALA A 191 -14.22 -2.51 12.20
C ALA A 191 -14.49 -2.94 10.76
N ASP A 192 -15.30 -3.99 10.57
CA ASP A 192 -15.67 -4.49 9.23
C ASP A 192 -16.58 -3.49 8.50
N SER A 193 -17.47 -2.85 9.22
CA SER A 193 -18.33 -1.77 8.72
C SER A 193 -17.82 -0.43 9.22
N VAL A 194 -17.53 0.48 8.31
CA VAL A 194 -17.09 1.85 8.60
C VAL A 194 -17.77 2.81 7.65
N GLU A 195 -18.08 4.00 8.14
CA GLU A 195 -18.53 5.09 7.29
C GLU A 195 -17.35 5.69 6.52
N ILE A 196 -17.56 5.92 5.24
CA ILE A 196 -16.60 6.58 4.35
C ILE A 196 -17.12 7.97 4.06
N GLU A 197 -16.32 8.98 4.35
CA GLU A 197 -16.68 10.37 4.14
C GLU A 197 -16.54 10.74 2.65
N ILE A 198 -17.66 11.10 2.04
CA ILE A 198 -17.70 11.65 0.69
C ILE A 198 -18.20 13.09 0.82
N PRO A 199 -17.47 14.10 0.30
CA PRO A 199 -17.93 15.47 0.34
C PRO A 199 -19.25 15.67 -0.40
N ASP A 200 -20.07 16.56 0.11
CA ASP A 200 -21.27 17.00 -0.59
C ASP A 200 -20.93 17.82 -1.84
N PHE A 201 -21.53 17.52 -2.96
CA PHE A 201 -21.36 18.27 -4.20
C PHE A 201 -22.66 18.37 -5.00
N ASP A 202 -22.74 19.40 -5.83
CA ASP A 202 -23.85 19.60 -6.75
C ASP A 202 -23.67 18.73 -7.99
N ALA A 203 -24.41 17.64 -8.08
CA ALA A 203 -24.32 16.69 -9.18
C ALA A 203 -24.63 17.31 -10.57
N SER A 204 -25.36 18.45 -10.62
CA SER A 204 -25.63 19.15 -11.88
C SER A 204 -24.39 19.85 -12.45
N LYS A 205 -23.37 20.10 -11.62
CA LYS A 205 -22.10 20.74 -11.98
C LYS A 205 -20.98 19.73 -12.28
N TRP A 206 -21.31 18.47 -12.45
CA TRP A 206 -20.33 17.45 -12.77
C TRP A 206 -19.54 17.80 -14.05
N PRO A 207 -18.20 17.88 -13.99
CA PRO A 207 -17.39 18.25 -15.13
C PRO A 207 -17.16 17.05 -16.07
N SER A 208 -18.20 16.58 -16.73
CA SER A 208 -18.20 15.35 -17.55
C SER A 208 -17.23 15.38 -18.74
N THR A 209 -16.75 16.56 -19.12
CA THR A 209 -15.77 16.69 -20.22
C THR A 209 -14.33 16.38 -19.81
N VAL A 210 -14.09 16.19 -18.52
CA VAL A 210 -12.74 15.94 -17.96
C VAL A 210 -12.45 14.44 -17.83
N THR A 211 -13.50 13.61 -17.89
CA THR A 211 -13.40 12.15 -17.80
C THR A 211 -13.87 11.50 -19.10
N ARG A 212 -13.50 10.24 -19.31
CA ARG A 212 -13.99 9.44 -20.42
C ARG A 212 -15.50 9.16 -20.28
N PRO A 213 -16.22 9.01 -21.40
CA PRO A 213 -17.65 8.73 -21.38
C PRO A 213 -18.02 7.28 -21.09
N ASP A 214 -17.07 6.38 -20.97
CA ASP A 214 -17.22 4.92 -20.93
C ASP A 214 -16.70 4.27 -19.64
N THR A 215 -16.66 5.03 -18.53
CA THR A 215 -16.28 4.56 -17.19
C THR A 215 -17.30 4.95 -16.12
N TYR A 216 -18.56 5.14 -16.51
CA TYR A 216 -19.67 5.34 -15.60
C TYR A 216 -20.19 3.99 -15.07
N TYR A 217 -21.00 4.03 -14.01
CA TYR A 217 -21.55 2.82 -13.40
C TYR A 217 -22.28 1.91 -14.39
N GLU A 218 -23.00 2.47 -15.36
CA GLU A 218 -23.76 1.73 -16.39
C GLU A 218 -22.87 0.99 -17.38
N ASP A 219 -21.62 1.41 -17.55
CA ASP A 219 -20.69 0.81 -18.53
C ASP A 219 -20.10 -0.52 -18.05
N PHE A 220 -20.28 -0.87 -16.79
CA PHE A 220 -19.76 -2.10 -16.21
C PHE A 220 -20.85 -3.16 -16.09
N ASN A 221 -20.58 -4.38 -16.54
CA ASN A 221 -21.46 -5.54 -16.36
C ASN A 221 -20.74 -6.62 -15.57
N VAL A 222 -21.46 -7.35 -14.71
CA VAL A 222 -20.88 -8.48 -13.98
C VAL A 222 -20.36 -9.52 -14.97
N GLY A 223 -19.13 -9.94 -14.77
CA GLY A 223 -18.42 -10.85 -15.65
C GLY A 223 -17.51 -10.19 -16.68
N ASP A 224 -17.64 -8.88 -16.94
CA ASP A 224 -16.77 -8.16 -17.87
C ASP A 224 -15.30 -8.31 -17.46
N ILE A 225 -14.43 -8.55 -18.44
CA ILE A 225 -12.98 -8.54 -18.29
C ILE A 225 -12.44 -7.29 -18.96
N ILE A 226 -11.87 -6.40 -18.17
CA ILE A 226 -11.34 -5.11 -18.61
C ILE A 226 -9.82 -5.21 -18.64
N VAL A 227 -9.25 -4.97 -19.80
CA VAL A 227 -7.82 -5.06 -20.06
C VAL A 227 -7.21 -3.68 -20.12
N SER A 228 -6.28 -3.38 -19.23
CA SER A 228 -5.45 -2.16 -19.33
C SER A 228 -4.32 -2.41 -20.34
N PRO A 229 -4.36 -1.77 -21.53
CA PRO A 229 -3.46 -2.13 -22.63
C PRO A 229 -2.01 -1.69 -22.40
N ASN A 230 -1.80 -0.68 -21.56
CA ASN A 230 -0.49 -0.13 -21.27
C ASN A 230 0.15 -0.83 -20.06
N GLY A 231 1.47 -1.02 -20.14
CA GLY A 231 2.27 -1.47 -19.02
C GLY A 231 3.20 -0.37 -18.52
N ARG A 232 3.82 -0.63 -17.38
CA ARG A 232 4.89 0.20 -16.82
C ARG A 232 6.14 -0.64 -16.56
N THR A 233 7.26 -0.32 -17.22
CA THR A 233 8.55 -0.91 -16.89
C THR A 233 9.09 -0.24 -15.62
N ILE A 234 9.44 -1.08 -14.65
CA ILE A 234 10.05 -0.65 -13.40
C ILE A 234 11.51 -0.31 -13.68
N THR A 235 11.97 0.84 -13.21
CA THR A 235 13.37 1.29 -13.34
C THR A 235 13.97 1.57 -11.96
N ASP A 236 15.31 1.64 -11.87
CA ASP A 236 16.00 1.86 -10.59
C ASP A 236 15.58 3.18 -9.92
N GLU A 237 15.28 4.21 -10.68
CA GLU A 237 14.79 5.49 -10.15
C GLU A 237 13.50 5.36 -9.34
N HIS A 238 12.66 4.36 -9.67
CA HIS A 238 11.42 4.11 -8.95
C HIS A 238 11.65 3.60 -7.54
N PHE A 239 12.77 2.95 -7.26
CA PHE A 239 13.11 2.47 -5.93
C PHE A 239 13.26 3.59 -4.90
N ALA A 240 13.60 4.81 -5.35
CA ALA A 240 13.63 5.99 -4.49
C ALA A 240 12.28 6.28 -3.82
N TRP A 241 11.16 5.89 -4.44
CA TRP A 241 9.85 6.04 -3.85
C TRP A 241 9.64 5.19 -2.59
N THR A 242 10.38 4.11 -2.42
CA THR A 242 10.39 3.33 -1.18
C THR A 242 10.70 4.23 0.02
N TYR A 243 11.74 5.05 -0.08
CA TYR A 243 12.12 6.01 0.97
C TYR A 243 11.20 7.22 1.03
N ARG A 244 10.75 7.72 -0.13
CA ARG A 244 9.87 8.90 -0.19
C ARG A 244 8.56 8.66 0.57
N VAL A 245 8.05 7.43 0.58
CA VAL A 245 6.88 7.04 1.39
C VAL A 245 7.25 6.57 2.80
N GLY A 246 8.52 6.58 3.18
CA GLY A 246 9.00 6.29 4.51
C GLY A 246 9.38 4.84 4.81
N ASN A 247 9.42 3.96 3.82
CA ASN A 247 9.81 2.55 4.01
C ASN A 247 11.33 2.43 4.14
N THR A 248 11.78 1.77 5.22
CA THR A 248 13.20 1.61 5.57
C THR A 248 13.73 0.20 5.35
N HIS A 249 12.93 -0.72 4.80
CA HIS A 249 13.35 -2.11 4.64
C HIS A 249 14.47 -2.25 3.60
N PRO A 250 15.69 -2.71 3.99
CA PRO A 250 16.86 -2.71 3.11
C PRO A 250 16.70 -3.60 1.86
N LEU A 251 15.83 -4.61 1.90
CA LEU A 251 15.53 -5.48 0.76
C LEU A 251 15.13 -4.72 -0.52
N HIS A 252 14.66 -3.49 -0.38
CA HIS A 252 14.18 -2.69 -1.51
C HIS A 252 15.20 -1.73 -2.09
N PHE A 253 16.43 -1.64 -1.52
CA PHE A 253 17.43 -0.64 -1.96
C PHE A 253 18.89 -0.97 -1.59
N ASP A 254 19.12 -1.97 -0.74
CA ASP A 254 20.45 -2.40 -0.37
C ASP A 254 20.78 -3.74 -1.06
N ARG A 255 21.65 -3.66 -2.09
CA ARG A 255 22.03 -4.83 -2.87
C ARG A 255 22.79 -5.85 -2.03
N LEU A 256 23.64 -5.41 -1.09
CA LEU A 256 24.39 -6.34 -0.25
C LEU A 256 23.47 -7.09 0.71
N TYR A 257 22.45 -6.41 1.23
CA TYR A 257 21.40 -7.08 2.00
C TYR A 257 20.65 -8.12 1.16
N SER A 258 20.23 -7.74 -0.05
CA SER A 258 19.49 -8.63 -0.97
C SER A 258 20.32 -9.84 -1.41
N GLN A 259 21.63 -9.69 -1.60
CA GLN A 259 22.55 -10.80 -1.89
C GLN A 259 22.67 -11.80 -0.74
N GLY A 260 22.46 -11.35 0.50
CA GLY A 260 22.41 -12.22 1.69
C GLY A 260 21.08 -12.98 1.87
N MET A 261 20.08 -12.69 1.06
CA MET A 261 18.78 -13.38 1.10
C MET A 261 18.83 -14.68 0.30
N SER A 262 17.76 -15.47 0.34
CA SER A 262 17.63 -16.73 -0.39
C SER A 262 16.42 -16.74 -1.32
N GLY A 263 16.44 -17.66 -2.31
CA GLY A 263 15.33 -17.84 -3.25
C GLY A 263 15.07 -16.62 -4.12
N ALA A 264 13.81 -16.34 -4.41
CA ALA A 264 13.40 -15.24 -5.29
C ALA A 264 13.75 -13.84 -4.76
N MET A 265 14.09 -13.72 -3.47
CA MET A 265 14.50 -12.47 -2.84
C MET A 265 16.01 -12.20 -2.94
N SER A 266 16.80 -13.17 -3.45
CA SER A 266 18.27 -13.05 -3.57
C SER A 266 18.69 -12.24 -4.80
N GLY A 267 19.85 -11.58 -4.68
CA GLY A 267 20.51 -10.87 -5.78
C GLY A 267 20.24 -9.37 -5.75
N ASP A 268 19.58 -8.84 -6.75
CA ASP A 268 19.23 -7.42 -6.79
C ASP A 268 18.04 -7.10 -5.89
N PRO A 269 17.93 -5.85 -5.40
CA PRO A 269 16.79 -5.40 -4.63
C PRO A 269 15.47 -5.66 -5.37
N ILE A 270 14.45 -6.06 -4.63
CA ILE A 270 13.09 -6.22 -5.16
C ILE A 270 12.28 -4.95 -4.99
N THR A 271 11.35 -4.72 -5.90
CA THR A 271 10.43 -3.58 -5.81
C THR A 271 9.57 -3.71 -4.54
N TYR A 272 9.43 -2.61 -3.81
CA TYR A 272 8.50 -2.56 -2.69
C TYR A 272 7.08 -2.82 -3.18
N GLY A 273 6.41 -3.79 -2.57
CA GLY A 273 5.08 -4.25 -3.00
C GLY A 273 4.02 -3.15 -3.04
N GLY A 274 4.08 -2.19 -2.13
CA GLY A 274 3.17 -1.04 -2.14
C GLY A 274 3.28 -0.18 -3.41
N LEU A 275 4.46 -0.09 -4.02
CA LEU A 275 4.65 0.62 -5.30
C LEU A 275 4.05 -0.18 -6.46
N VAL A 276 4.24 -1.50 -6.47
CA VAL A 276 3.60 -2.38 -7.48
C VAL A 276 2.09 -2.22 -7.40
N PHE A 277 1.53 -2.26 -6.20
CA PHE A 277 0.10 -2.07 -5.98
C PHE A 277 -0.37 -0.70 -6.52
N ALA A 278 0.37 0.39 -6.23
CA ALA A 278 0.04 1.72 -6.72
C ALA A 278 0.06 1.79 -8.27
N TRP A 279 1.05 1.19 -8.95
CA TRP A 279 1.07 1.15 -10.42
C TRP A 279 -0.09 0.37 -11.00
N LEU A 280 -0.48 -0.75 -10.41
CA LEU A 280 -1.62 -1.51 -10.91
C LEU A 280 -2.93 -0.71 -10.83
N MET A 281 -3.09 0.08 -9.76
CA MET A 281 -4.25 0.98 -9.63
C MET A 281 -4.21 2.13 -10.64
N GLY A 282 -3.05 2.74 -10.84
CA GLY A 282 -2.89 3.83 -11.82
C GLY A 282 -2.99 3.36 -13.26
N LEU A 283 -2.33 2.25 -13.63
CA LEU A 283 -2.42 1.67 -14.99
C LEU A 283 -3.85 1.42 -15.44
N SER A 284 -4.71 1.01 -14.51
CA SER A 284 -6.12 0.75 -14.77
C SER A 284 -7.03 1.97 -14.56
N GLY A 285 -6.48 3.07 -14.07
CA GLY A 285 -7.27 4.25 -13.70
C GLY A 285 -8.17 4.75 -14.82
N ARG A 286 -7.62 4.92 -16.03
CA ARG A 286 -8.39 5.34 -17.23
C ARG A 286 -9.46 4.36 -17.65
N ASP A 287 -9.32 3.09 -17.32
CA ASP A 287 -10.19 2.03 -17.83
C ASP A 287 -11.31 1.69 -16.84
N VAL A 288 -11.15 2.05 -15.54
CA VAL A 288 -12.12 1.67 -14.50
C VAL A 288 -12.44 2.74 -13.46
N SER A 289 -11.60 3.76 -13.22
CA SER A 289 -11.77 4.65 -12.07
C SER A 289 -11.80 6.16 -12.36
N GLU A 290 -11.78 6.59 -13.61
CA GLU A 290 -11.84 8.04 -13.93
C GLU A 290 -13.12 8.71 -13.37
N ASN A 291 -14.24 8.02 -13.40
CA ASN A 291 -15.53 8.50 -12.84
C ASN A 291 -15.81 7.99 -11.42
N ALA A 292 -14.79 7.47 -10.71
CA ALA A 292 -14.95 7.07 -9.33
C ALA A 292 -15.01 8.29 -8.40
N LEU A 293 -16.00 8.30 -7.52
CA LEU A 293 -16.19 9.29 -6.45
C LEU A 293 -15.35 8.94 -5.22
N ALA A 294 -15.18 7.65 -4.97
CA ALA A 294 -14.41 7.15 -3.84
C ALA A 294 -13.90 5.73 -4.09
N ASP A 295 -12.76 5.41 -3.48
CA ASP A 295 -12.27 4.06 -3.29
C ASP A 295 -12.85 3.52 -1.97
N LEU A 296 -13.78 2.57 -2.06
CA LEU A 296 -14.47 1.99 -0.90
C LEU A 296 -13.60 0.95 -0.18
N GLY A 297 -12.44 0.64 -0.75
CA GLY A 297 -11.44 -0.23 -0.15
C GLY A 297 -11.18 -1.52 -0.91
N TYR A 298 -10.43 -2.39 -0.23
CA TYR A 298 -9.95 -3.65 -0.78
C TYR A 298 -10.19 -4.78 0.21
N THR A 299 -10.50 -5.96 -0.31
CA THR A 299 -10.74 -7.14 0.54
C THR A 299 -9.43 -7.85 0.89
N GLU A 300 -9.13 -8.94 0.20
CA GLU A 300 -7.97 -9.79 0.45
C GLU A 300 -7.04 -9.77 -0.76
N GLY A 301 -5.76 -9.44 -0.55
CA GLY A 301 -4.79 -9.34 -1.62
C GLY A 301 -3.40 -9.84 -1.25
N TYR A 302 -2.69 -10.31 -2.27
CA TYR A 302 -1.39 -10.96 -2.12
C TYR A 302 -0.42 -10.53 -3.20
N HIS A 303 0.85 -10.37 -2.80
CA HIS A 303 1.97 -10.45 -3.75
C HIS A 303 2.32 -11.92 -3.94
N THR A 304 2.09 -12.45 -5.12
CA THR A 304 2.32 -13.85 -5.43
C THR A 304 3.75 -14.13 -5.86
N GLN A 305 4.42 -13.12 -6.43
CA GLN A 305 5.82 -13.12 -6.82
C GLN A 305 6.46 -11.74 -6.59
N PRO A 306 7.77 -11.67 -6.29
CA PRO A 306 8.49 -10.39 -6.27
C PRO A 306 8.64 -9.83 -7.68
N SER A 307 8.85 -8.53 -7.79
CA SER A 307 9.23 -7.85 -9.03
C SER A 307 10.53 -7.08 -8.87
N LYS A 308 11.25 -6.86 -9.97
CA LYS A 308 12.58 -6.24 -10.01
C LYS A 308 12.62 -5.13 -11.06
N SER A 309 13.67 -4.33 -11.02
CA SER A 309 13.99 -3.38 -12.08
C SER A 309 14.15 -4.08 -13.43
N GLY A 310 13.68 -3.47 -14.50
CA GLY A 310 13.66 -4.02 -15.86
C GLY A 310 12.38 -4.79 -16.22
N GLU A 311 11.62 -5.27 -15.23
CA GLU A 311 10.36 -5.97 -15.46
C GLU A 311 9.21 -4.99 -15.77
N THR A 312 8.28 -5.41 -16.63
CA THR A 312 7.13 -4.60 -17.02
C THR A 312 5.84 -5.15 -16.41
N VAL A 313 5.13 -4.30 -15.65
CA VAL A 313 3.87 -4.67 -15.03
C VAL A 313 2.66 -4.24 -15.84
N TYR A 314 1.61 -5.06 -15.85
CA TYR A 314 0.32 -4.84 -16.51
C TYR A 314 -0.83 -5.17 -15.56
N CYS A 315 -2.03 -4.69 -15.88
CA CYS A 315 -3.21 -4.88 -15.07
C CYS A 315 -4.39 -5.44 -15.87
N ILE A 316 -5.14 -6.35 -15.26
CA ILE A 316 -6.44 -6.85 -15.75
C ILE A 316 -7.45 -6.76 -14.62
N HIS A 317 -8.70 -6.43 -14.95
CA HIS A 317 -9.82 -6.45 -14.04
C HIS A 317 -10.90 -7.41 -14.51
N ARG A 318 -11.63 -7.99 -13.55
CA ARG A 318 -12.91 -8.65 -13.79
C ARG A 318 -13.96 -8.05 -12.87
N VAL A 319 -15.12 -7.67 -13.41
CA VAL A 319 -16.26 -7.19 -12.63
C VAL A 319 -16.88 -8.37 -11.90
N LEU A 320 -16.88 -8.35 -10.58
CA LEU A 320 -17.42 -9.42 -9.73
C LEU A 320 -18.87 -9.17 -9.32
N ALA A 321 -19.17 -7.90 -9.00
CA ALA A 321 -20.49 -7.49 -8.56
C ALA A 321 -20.69 -6.00 -8.84
N LYS A 322 -21.94 -5.60 -8.91
CA LYS A 322 -22.35 -4.20 -8.95
C LYS A 322 -23.68 -4.05 -8.21
N GLU A 323 -23.82 -2.94 -7.51
CA GLU A 323 -25.05 -2.59 -6.80
C GLU A 323 -25.28 -1.07 -6.89
N PRO A 324 -26.52 -0.64 -7.11
CA PRO A 324 -26.86 0.78 -7.05
C PRO A 324 -26.69 1.28 -5.61
N VAL A 325 -26.30 2.53 -5.47
CA VAL A 325 -26.28 3.21 -4.17
C VAL A 325 -27.43 4.22 -4.17
N ASP A 326 -28.37 4.02 -3.26
CA ASP A 326 -29.52 4.91 -3.11
C ASP A 326 -29.09 6.30 -2.62
N GLY A 327 -29.74 7.34 -3.12
CA GLY A 327 -29.61 8.68 -2.62
C GLY A 327 -29.20 9.73 -3.64
N LYS A 328 -28.76 10.88 -3.11
CA LYS A 328 -28.45 12.09 -3.89
C LYS A 328 -27.22 11.97 -4.79
N LEU A 329 -26.34 10.98 -4.54
CA LEU A 329 -25.05 10.88 -5.21
C LEU A 329 -25.15 10.42 -6.68
N LYS A 330 -26.27 9.83 -7.09
CA LYS A 330 -26.39 9.23 -8.44
C LYS A 330 -25.17 8.39 -8.77
N ALA A 331 -24.96 7.32 -8.02
CA ALA A 331 -23.79 6.48 -8.10
C ALA A 331 -24.13 5.02 -7.84
N GLY A 332 -23.22 4.12 -8.16
CA GLY A 332 -23.28 2.72 -7.78
C GLY A 332 -21.93 2.19 -7.40
N ALA A 333 -21.91 1.14 -6.60
CA ALA A 333 -20.71 0.45 -6.22
C ALA A 333 -20.41 -0.71 -7.18
N ILE A 334 -19.14 -0.86 -7.57
CA ILE A 334 -18.66 -2.01 -8.32
C ILE A 334 -17.57 -2.73 -7.52
N GLN A 335 -17.59 -4.06 -7.57
CA GLN A 335 -16.56 -4.93 -7.04
C GLN A 335 -15.73 -5.48 -8.19
N LEU A 336 -14.42 -5.29 -8.13
CA LEU A 336 -13.47 -5.69 -9.17
C LEU A 336 -12.46 -6.68 -8.61
N GLN A 337 -12.21 -7.78 -9.30
CA GLN A 337 -10.96 -8.54 -9.14
C GLN A 337 -9.87 -7.84 -9.92
N VAL A 338 -8.73 -7.61 -9.30
CA VAL A 338 -7.56 -6.98 -9.89
C VAL A 338 -6.44 -8.01 -9.99
N ILE A 339 -5.84 -8.14 -11.15
CA ILE A 339 -4.73 -9.05 -11.42
C ILE A 339 -3.56 -8.25 -11.97
N GLY A 340 -2.42 -8.34 -11.28
CA GLY A 340 -1.15 -7.79 -11.73
C GLY A 340 -0.33 -8.84 -12.46
N LEU A 341 0.14 -8.52 -13.66
CA LEU A 341 0.98 -9.35 -14.48
C LEU A 341 2.37 -8.74 -14.64
N ARG A 342 3.36 -9.59 -14.90
CA ARG A 342 4.74 -9.23 -15.15
C ARG A 342 5.24 -9.84 -16.43
N ASP A 343 5.85 -9.02 -17.32
CA ASP A 343 6.52 -9.40 -18.56
C ASP A 343 5.66 -10.18 -19.57
N ILE A 344 4.35 -10.16 -19.38
CA ILE A 344 3.38 -10.68 -20.33
C ILE A 344 2.25 -9.68 -20.51
N LYS A 345 1.91 -9.35 -21.75
CA LYS A 345 0.77 -8.48 -22.03
C LYS A 345 -0.55 -9.17 -21.67
N PRO A 346 -1.59 -8.41 -21.30
CA PRO A 346 -2.87 -8.96 -20.87
C PRO A 346 -3.52 -9.93 -21.88
N LYS A 347 -3.56 -9.58 -23.16
CA LYS A 347 -4.17 -10.45 -24.19
C LYS A 347 -3.47 -11.79 -24.32
N PRO A 348 -2.13 -11.90 -24.52
CA PRO A 348 -1.40 -13.16 -24.49
C PRO A 348 -1.59 -13.95 -23.17
N ALA A 349 -1.69 -13.25 -22.03
CA ALA A 349 -1.92 -13.94 -20.75
C ALA A 349 -3.30 -14.61 -20.71
N ILE A 350 -4.33 -13.94 -21.21
CA ILE A 350 -5.70 -14.49 -21.29
C ILE A 350 -5.71 -15.66 -22.28
N GLU A 351 -5.07 -15.54 -23.43
CA GLU A 351 -4.97 -16.62 -24.42
C GLU A 351 -4.23 -17.86 -23.87
N LYS A 352 -3.16 -17.64 -23.08
CA LYS A 352 -2.34 -18.71 -22.50
C LYS A 352 -3.02 -19.43 -21.34
N TYR A 353 -3.66 -18.68 -20.43
CA TYR A 353 -4.14 -19.21 -19.15
C TYR A 353 -5.67 -19.30 -19.04
N GLY A 354 -6.42 -18.64 -19.93
CA GLY A 354 -7.87 -18.65 -19.92
C GLY A 354 -8.46 -18.28 -18.56
N ALA A 355 -9.45 -19.06 -18.12
CA ALA A 355 -10.14 -18.86 -16.85
C ALA A 355 -9.23 -19.06 -15.61
N ASP A 356 -8.13 -19.81 -15.75
CA ASP A 356 -7.20 -20.09 -14.65
C ASP A 356 -6.47 -18.84 -14.16
N LEU A 357 -6.37 -17.81 -15.01
CA LEU A 357 -5.84 -16.49 -14.64
C LEU A 357 -6.64 -15.85 -13.51
N PHE A 358 -7.95 -16.10 -13.46
CA PHE A 358 -8.89 -15.48 -12.51
C PHE A 358 -9.11 -16.30 -11.23
N ILE A 359 -8.46 -17.47 -11.10
CA ILE A 359 -8.44 -18.25 -9.87
C ILE A 359 -7.39 -17.63 -8.92
N LYS A 360 -7.75 -17.48 -7.65
CA LYS A 360 -6.78 -17.00 -6.63
C LYS A 360 -5.61 -17.98 -6.54
N GLU A 361 -4.39 -17.45 -6.48
CA GLU A 361 -3.17 -18.28 -6.46
C GLU A 361 -3.10 -19.23 -5.25
N ASN A 362 -3.70 -18.81 -4.13
CA ASN A 362 -3.77 -19.63 -2.92
C ASN A 362 -4.75 -20.81 -3.05
N ASP A 363 -5.78 -20.70 -3.89
CA ASP A 363 -6.82 -21.73 -4.08
C ASP A 363 -6.39 -22.77 -5.11
N LYS A 364 -5.44 -22.45 -5.97
CA LYS A 364 -5.02 -23.32 -7.09
C LYS A 364 -4.54 -24.69 -6.65
N LYS A 365 -3.82 -24.75 -5.53
CA LYS A 365 -3.32 -26.03 -4.99
C LYS A 365 -4.46 -27.01 -4.68
N ASP A 366 -5.53 -26.52 -4.07
CA ASP A 366 -6.68 -27.35 -3.69
C ASP A 366 -7.52 -27.76 -4.91
N LEU A 367 -7.38 -27.03 -6.00
CA LEU A 367 -7.99 -27.31 -7.30
C LEU A 367 -7.09 -28.14 -8.24
N GLY A 368 -5.92 -28.58 -7.76
CA GLY A 368 -4.95 -29.34 -8.57
C GLY A 368 -4.35 -28.53 -9.72
N LYS A 369 -4.26 -27.21 -9.59
CA LYS A 369 -3.76 -26.28 -10.60
C LYS A 369 -2.40 -25.69 -10.21
N GLU A 370 -1.58 -25.42 -11.21
CA GLU A 370 -0.29 -24.77 -11.02
C GLU A 370 -0.43 -23.25 -10.86
N LYS A 371 0.50 -22.65 -10.10
CA LYS A 371 0.62 -21.19 -9.99
C LYS A 371 1.07 -20.60 -11.32
N ILE A 372 0.59 -19.40 -11.62
CA ILE A 372 0.98 -18.65 -12.82
C ILE A 372 2.20 -17.78 -12.49
N PRO A 373 3.38 -18.05 -13.09
CA PRO A 373 4.61 -17.33 -12.77
C PRO A 373 4.57 -15.84 -13.06
N GLU A 374 3.83 -15.44 -14.08
CA GLU A 374 3.69 -14.05 -14.50
C GLU A 374 2.63 -13.28 -13.70
N LYS A 375 1.78 -13.95 -12.92
CA LYS A 375 0.81 -13.31 -12.03
C LYS A 375 1.50 -12.94 -10.73
N ILE A 376 1.79 -11.65 -10.55
CA ILE A 376 2.60 -11.13 -9.43
C ILE A 376 1.76 -10.55 -8.29
N PHE A 377 0.49 -10.22 -8.55
CA PHE A 377 -0.40 -9.60 -7.58
C PHE A 377 -1.87 -9.91 -7.88
N GLU A 378 -2.65 -10.03 -6.83
CA GLU A 378 -4.11 -10.12 -6.91
C GLU A 378 -4.76 -9.49 -5.69
N ILE A 379 -5.88 -8.80 -5.90
CA ILE A 379 -6.71 -8.21 -4.83
C ILE A 379 -8.11 -7.97 -5.38
N GLU A 380 -9.11 -7.82 -4.50
CA GLU A 380 -10.40 -7.31 -4.88
C GLU A 380 -10.57 -5.87 -4.41
N ARG A 381 -11.07 -5.01 -5.29
CA ARG A 381 -11.28 -3.58 -5.09
C ARG A 381 -12.75 -3.23 -5.20
N ARG A 382 -13.24 -2.35 -4.34
CA ARG A 382 -14.58 -1.81 -4.43
C ARG A 382 -14.54 -0.31 -4.68
N LEU A 383 -15.22 0.16 -5.71
CA LEU A 383 -15.29 1.56 -6.10
C LEU A 383 -16.73 2.07 -6.05
N LEU A 384 -16.90 3.30 -5.63
CA LEU A 384 -18.12 4.07 -5.84
C LEU A 384 -17.98 4.87 -7.13
N ILE A 385 -18.78 4.56 -8.13
CA ILE A 385 -18.68 5.16 -9.46
C ILE A 385 -19.94 5.94 -9.78
N ARG A 386 -19.77 7.10 -10.38
CA ARG A 386 -20.85 7.97 -10.84
C ARG A 386 -21.73 7.29 -11.86
N SER A 387 -23.05 7.51 -11.74
CA SER A 387 -24.09 7.17 -12.73
C SER A 387 -24.33 8.33 -13.70
N ARG A 388 -24.76 8.02 -14.93
CA ARG A 388 -25.06 9.06 -15.95
C ARG A 388 -26.36 9.80 -15.67
N GLY A 389 -27.34 9.16 -15.08
CA GLY A 389 -28.69 9.68 -14.96
C GLY A 389 -29.23 9.93 -13.59
#